data_7a8ae1b75b294f6b2bd619c6bcc79cf6
#
_entry.id   7a8ae1b75b294f6b2bd619c6bcc79cf6
#
_cell.length_a   1.000
_cell.length_b   1.000
_cell.length_c   1.000
_cell.angle_alpha   90.00
_cell.angle_beta   90.00
_cell.angle_gamma   90.00
#
_symmetry.space_group_name_H-M   'P 1'
#
loop_
_entity.id
_entity.type
_entity.pdbx_description
1 polymer ?
#
loop_
_entity_poly.entity_id
_entity_poly.type
_entity_poly.pdbx_seq_one_letter_code
_entity_poly.pdbx_strand_id
1 'polypeptide(L)'
;MFKGKKKNKKKQRGDVIGEKIMRSSSDVSSNREERPLPITISSPRRYTRQTSGSRHIIPADQIEAISTLGVGEFGIVQQGVWTNDNGQKIQVAIKCLSKERMQTGIADFLKEATMMHTVDHDNIVRLYGVVLDSSSEAPLMLVTELAPMRSLLECLKDTSAHPNFPVTTLCEYATQIAKGMEYLETRRMIHRDLAARNILVFSKTKVKISDFGMSRALGLSRDYYQTNFNVNLKLPIAWCAPECINYLRFTTASDVWAFGVTLWEMFSYGLQPWGGFSGQQILEAIDEPNCRRLEQPDCCPKEFYGLMLKCWENDPGRRPTFLEIAAMLPQIQPTTMTAERDSSNTGKDFLVYSEGDVVTVLDRK
;
A
#
# COMPACT_ATOMS: atom_id res chain seq x y z
N MET A 1 -40.45 -28.26 -45.21
CA MET A 1 -40.31 -29.67 -44.83
C MET A 1 -39.01 -29.82 -44.05
N PHE A 2 -39.02 -30.62 -43.03
CA PHE A 2 -38.00 -30.95 -42.01
C PHE A 2 -37.83 -30.00 -40.84
N LYS A 3 -38.57 -30.34 -39.79
CA LYS A 3 -38.41 -29.91 -38.41
C LYS A 3 -37.22 -30.65 -37.76
N GLY A 4 -36.19 -29.93 -37.28
CA GLY A 4 -35.13 -30.46 -36.45
C GLY A 4 -35.34 -30.04 -35.00
N LYS A 5 -35.70 -31.01 -34.13
CA LYS A 5 -35.84 -30.82 -32.70
C LYS A 5 -34.44 -30.66 -32.05
N LYS A 6 -34.11 -29.52 -31.49
CA LYS A 6 -32.96 -29.41 -30.57
C LYS A 6 -33.39 -29.80 -29.16
N LYS A 7 -32.82 -30.90 -28.66
CA LYS A 7 -32.92 -31.33 -27.26
C LYS A 7 -32.07 -30.42 -26.38
N ASN A 8 -32.72 -29.71 -25.48
CA ASN A 8 -32.05 -29.01 -24.36
C ASN A 8 -31.56 -30.05 -23.36
N LYS A 9 -30.24 -30.24 -23.26
CA LYS A 9 -29.61 -30.89 -22.10
C LYS A 9 -29.35 -29.79 -21.05
N LYS A 10 -30.19 -29.72 -20.02
CA LYS A 10 -29.88 -29.05 -18.77
C LYS A 10 -28.71 -29.77 -18.13
N LYS A 11 -27.52 -29.17 -18.11
CA LYS A 11 -26.46 -29.54 -17.19
C LYS A 11 -26.80 -28.92 -15.83
N GLN A 12 -27.17 -29.74 -14.88
CA GLN A 12 -27.11 -29.40 -13.47
C GLN A 12 -25.62 -29.16 -13.14
N ARG A 13 -25.27 -27.92 -12.82
CA ARG A 13 -24.03 -27.62 -12.12
C ARG A 13 -24.27 -27.96 -10.65
N GLY A 14 -23.65 -28.99 -10.17
CA GLY A 14 -23.46 -29.23 -8.75
C GLY A 14 -22.42 -28.23 -8.25
N ASP A 15 -22.85 -27.34 -7.39
CA ASP A 15 -21.94 -26.42 -6.70
C ASP A 15 -21.15 -27.24 -5.65
N VAL A 16 -19.91 -27.59 -6.01
CA VAL A 16 -18.92 -28.08 -5.05
C VAL A 16 -18.10 -26.86 -4.66
N ILE A 17 -18.50 -26.24 -3.57
CA ILE A 17 -17.73 -25.15 -2.96
C ILE A 17 -16.63 -25.84 -2.11
N GLY A 18 -15.40 -25.87 -2.61
CA GLY A 18 -14.23 -26.32 -1.86
C GLY A 18 -13.79 -25.26 -0.84
N GLU A 19 -13.47 -25.69 0.37
CA GLU A 19 -12.75 -24.85 1.34
C GLU A 19 -11.40 -24.42 0.76
N LYS A 20 -11.16 -23.11 0.65
CA LYS A 20 -9.87 -22.56 0.24
C LYS A 20 -8.99 -22.34 1.47
N ILE A 21 -7.92 -23.08 1.56
CA ILE A 21 -6.97 -23.05 2.69
C ILE A 21 -5.55 -22.82 2.14
N MET A 22 -4.80 -21.88 2.69
CA MET A 22 -3.41 -21.61 2.30
C MET A 22 -2.39 -21.94 3.39
N ARG A 23 -1.21 -22.41 2.97
CA ARG A 23 -0.09 -22.80 3.85
C ARG A 23 0.85 -21.64 4.17
N SER A 24 1.37 -21.63 5.39
CA SER A 24 2.66 -21.02 5.71
C SER A 24 3.68 -22.13 5.90
N SER A 25 4.58 -22.34 4.92
CA SER A 25 5.66 -23.31 5.04
C SER A 25 6.86 -22.71 5.75
N SER A 26 7.29 -23.35 6.82
CA SER A 26 8.58 -23.12 7.44
C SER A 26 9.51 -24.28 7.00
N ASP A 27 10.20 -24.13 5.87
CA ASP A 27 11.27 -25.06 5.51
C ASP A 27 12.64 -24.47 5.83
N VAL A 28 13.31 -25.16 6.73
CA VAL A 28 14.73 -25.02 7.05
C VAL A 28 15.49 -25.96 6.11
N SER A 29 16.10 -25.45 5.06
CA SER A 29 17.18 -26.15 4.34
C SER A 29 18.47 -25.39 4.52
N SER A 30 19.41 -26.09 5.15
CA SER A 30 20.78 -25.68 5.37
C SER A 30 21.58 -25.64 4.08
N ASN A 31 21.99 -24.43 3.64
CA ASN A 31 23.17 -24.25 2.81
C ASN A 31 24.04 -23.14 3.41
N ARG A 32 25.30 -23.53 3.73
CA ARG A 32 26.35 -22.62 4.18
C ARG A 32 26.81 -21.81 3.00
N GLU A 33 26.50 -20.49 3.01
CA GLU A 33 27.25 -19.49 2.27
C GLU A 33 27.58 -18.32 3.22
N GLU A 34 28.71 -17.70 2.98
CA GLU A 34 29.45 -16.76 3.83
C GLU A 34 28.55 -15.63 4.39
N ARG A 35 28.57 -15.51 5.73
CA ARG A 35 27.84 -14.48 6.47
C ARG A 35 28.50 -13.12 6.29
N PRO A 36 27.75 -12.09 5.85
CA PRO A 36 28.11 -10.72 6.19
C PRO A 36 27.98 -10.53 7.70
N LEU A 37 28.89 -9.77 8.29
CA LEU A 37 28.94 -9.45 9.70
C LEU A 37 27.58 -8.95 10.22
N PRO A 38 27.17 -9.28 11.44
CA PRO A 38 25.88 -8.85 11.99
C PRO A 38 25.88 -7.34 12.19
N ILE A 39 25.12 -6.62 11.37
CA ILE A 39 24.77 -5.23 11.62
C ILE A 39 23.76 -5.27 12.77
N THR A 40 24.18 -4.84 13.94
CA THR A 40 23.30 -4.67 15.10
C THR A 40 22.26 -3.60 14.77
N ILE A 41 21.06 -4.02 14.33
CA ILE A 41 19.91 -3.13 14.19
C ILE A 41 19.41 -2.86 15.60
N SER A 42 19.87 -1.76 16.20
CA SER A 42 19.24 -1.23 17.39
C SER A 42 17.82 -0.78 17.01
N SER A 43 16.80 -1.36 17.65
CA SER A 43 15.41 -0.90 17.55
C SER A 43 15.35 0.62 17.73
N PRO A 44 14.57 1.37 16.92
CA PRO A 44 14.48 2.82 17.07
C PRO A 44 13.88 3.13 18.43
N ARG A 45 14.71 3.60 19.37
CA ARG A 45 14.23 4.21 20.61
C ARG A 45 13.35 5.38 20.23
N ARG A 46 12.17 5.49 20.85
CA ARG A 46 11.30 6.67 20.78
C ARG A 46 12.16 7.90 21.00
N TYR A 47 12.36 8.69 19.94
CA TYR A 47 12.97 9.99 20.05
C TYR A 47 11.96 10.90 20.77
N THR A 48 12.13 11.09 22.06
CA THR A 48 11.44 12.13 22.81
C THR A 48 11.82 13.47 22.17
N ARG A 49 10.81 14.21 21.75
CA ARG A 49 10.90 15.56 21.20
C ARG A 49 11.63 16.45 22.20
N GLN A 50 12.94 16.59 22.07
CA GLN A 50 13.65 17.69 22.71
C GLN A 50 13.30 18.96 21.95
N THR A 51 12.60 19.87 22.61
CA THR A 51 12.27 21.22 22.18
C THR A 51 13.50 22.12 22.25
N SER A 52 14.51 21.85 21.45
CA SER A 52 15.52 22.80 21.04
C SER A 52 15.32 22.98 19.54
N GLY A 53 15.19 24.21 19.05
CA GLY A 53 14.77 24.59 17.70
C GLY A 53 15.32 23.64 16.64
N SER A 54 14.53 22.63 16.27
CA SER A 54 14.95 21.56 15.35
C SER A 54 15.13 22.20 13.98
N ARG A 55 16.38 22.31 13.55
CA ARG A 55 16.70 22.68 12.18
C ARG A 55 16.14 21.59 11.27
N HIS A 56 15.03 21.88 10.59
CA HIS A 56 14.47 20.98 9.57
C HIS A 56 15.34 20.94 8.29
N ILE A 57 16.38 21.77 8.24
CA ILE A 57 17.37 21.83 7.17
C ILE A 57 18.57 21.02 7.64
N ILE A 58 18.89 19.99 6.87
CA ILE A 58 20.07 19.14 7.10
C ILE A 58 21.21 19.70 6.25
N PRO A 59 22.40 19.94 6.83
CA PRO A 59 23.60 20.33 6.07
C PRO A 59 23.95 19.26 5.02
N ALA A 60 24.34 19.70 3.82
CA ALA A 60 24.63 18.77 2.72
C ALA A 60 25.81 17.83 3.00
N ASP A 61 26.79 18.30 3.76
CA ASP A 61 27.96 17.53 4.22
C ASP A 61 27.66 16.43 5.22
N GLN A 62 26.45 16.43 5.82
CA GLN A 62 25.96 15.36 6.68
C GLN A 62 25.34 14.20 5.91
N ILE A 63 25.14 14.33 4.60
CA ILE A 63 24.47 13.33 3.75
C ILE A 63 25.47 12.70 2.80
N GLU A 64 25.55 11.39 2.83
CA GLU A 64 26.33 10.58 1.89
C GLU A 64 25.37 9.68 1.09
N ALA A 65 25.26 9.92 -0.23
CA ALA A 65 24.49 9.07 -1.13
C ALA A 65 25.30 7.81 -1.47
N ILE A 66 24.67 6.63 -1.44
CA ILE A 66 25.33 5.34 -1.65
C ILE A 66 24.92 4.73 -2.99
N SER A 67 23.62 4.59 -3.25
CA SER A 67 23.09 3.90 -4.43
C SER A 67 21.73 4.44 -4.84
N THR A 68 21.38 4.29 -6.11
CA THR A 68 20.05 4.65 -6.62
C THR A 68 19.05 3.53 -6.29
N LEU A 69 17.94 3.91 -5.69
CA LEU A 69 16.81 3.01 -5.41
C LEU A 69 15.81 3.00 -6.57
N GLY A 70 15.64 4.14 -7.26
CA GLY A 70 14.70 4.26 -8.36
C GLY A 70 14.58 5.68 -8.89
N VAL A 71 13.69 5.88 -9.85
CA VAL A 71 13.33 7.18 -10.42
C VAL A 71 11.89 7.49 -10.08
N GLY A 72 11.67 8.58 -9.37
CA GLY A 72 10.34 9.09 -9.00
C GLY A 72 9.89 10.25 -9.90
N GLU A 73 8.76 10.84 -9.57
CA GLU A 73 8.17 11.95 -10.31
C GLU A 73 9.08 13.18 -10.39
N PHE A 74 9.80 13.50 -9.31
CA PHE A 74 10.63 14.69 -9.19
C PHE A 74 12.11 14.45 -9.55
N GLY A 75 12.53 13.21 -9.70
CA GLY A 75 13.92 12.84 -9.97
C GLY A 75 14.29 11.49 -9.37
N ILE A 76 15.55 11.37 -8.98
CA ILE A 76 16.12 10.12 -8.47
C ILE A 76 15.82 9.98 -6.98
N VAL A 77 15.53 8.74 -6.55
CA VAL A 77 15.50 8.35 -5.15
C VAL A 77 16.72 7.50 -4.85
N GLN A 78 17.49 7.87 -3.85
CA GLN A 78 18.76 7.23 -3.47
C GLN A 78 18.70 6.68 -2.06
N GLN A 79 19.43 5.62 -1.81
CA GLN A 79 19.82 5.21 -0.47
C GLN A 79 21.04 6.01 -0.05
N GLY A 80 21.09 6.44 1.20
CA GLY A 80 22.23 7.15 1.75
C GLY A 80 22.38 6.96 3.25
N VAL A 81 23.38 7.65 3.79
CA VAL A 81 23.64 7.77 5.22
C VAL A 81 23.55 9.22 5.64
N TRP A 82 22.77 9.50 6.65
CA TRP A 82 22.76 10.77 7.34
C TRP A 82 23.54 10.65 8.64
N THR A 83 24.57 11.50 8.81
CA THR A 83 25.30 11.65 10.06
C THR A 83 24.71 12.84 10.81
N ASN A 84 23.94 12.59 11.87
CA ASN A 84 23.28 13.64 12.63
C ASN A 84 24.28 14.43 13.52
N ASP A 85 23.82 15.53 14.15
CA ASP A 85 24.64 16.41 14.98
C ASP A 85 25.33 15.70 16.17
N ASN A 86 24.85 14.50 16.54
CA ASN A 86 25.47 13.65 17.58
C ASN A 86 26.49 12.64 17.02
N GLY A 87 26.81 12.72 15.72
CA GLY A 87 27.70 11.80 15.04
C GLY A 87 27.11 10.41 14.78
N GLN A 88 25.81 10.22 15.01
CA GLN A 88 25.13 8.95 14.73
C GLN A 88 24.82 8.83 13.24
N LYS A 89 25.21 7.69 12.65
CA LYS A 89 24.92 7.34 11.24
C LYS A 89 23.57 6.63 11.13
N ILE A 90 22.70 7.16 10.32
CA ILE A 90 21.33 6.67 10.09
C ILE A 90 21.18 6.37 8.60
N GLN A 91 20.69 5.18 8.25
CA GLN A 91 20.34 4.82 6.88
C GLN A 91 19.07 5.58 6.47
N VAL A 92 19.10 6.25 5.33
CA VAL A 92 18.04 7.13 4.85
C VAL A 92 17.71 6.88 3.39
N ALA A 93 16.47 7.23 3.00
CA ALA A 93 16.10 7.43 1.62
C ALA A 93 16.17 8.93 1.31
N ILE A 94 16.74 9.27 0.17
CA ILE A 94 16.96 10.64 -0.29
C ILE A 94 16.21 10.82 -1.60
N LYS A 95 15.11 11.57 -1.57
CA LYS A 95 14.34 11.93 -2.77
C LYS A 95 14.90 13.24 -3.31
N CYS A 96 15.44 13.21 -4.51
CA CYS A 96 16.13 14.34 -5.13
C CYS A 96 15.23 15.08 -6.11
N LEU A 97 15.21 16.42 -6.07
CA LEU A 97 14.64 17.25 -7.12
C LEU A 97 15.76 17.65 -8.07
N SER A 98 15.71 17.18 -9.33
CA SER A 98 16.73 17.51 -10.31
C SER A 98 16.68 18.96 -10.77
N LYS A 99 17.80 19.49 -11.27
CA LYS A 99 17.88 20.88 -11.79
C LYS A 99 16.86 21.15 -12.89
N GLU A 100 16.62 20.18 -13.76
CA GLU A 100 15.65 20.34 -14.86
C GLU A 100 14.22 20.47 -14.33
N ARG A 101 13.92 19.86 -13.18
CA ARG A 101 12.60 19.91 -12.54
C ARG A 101 12.42 21.09 -11.57
N MET A 102 13.48 21.86 -11.27
CA MET A 102 13.41 22.98 -10.32
C MET A 102 12.34 24.01 -10.69
N GLN A 103 12.21 24.36 -11.97
CA GLN A 103 11.23 25.40 -12.38
C GLN A 103 9.78 24.92 -12.30
N THR A 104 9.52 23.64 -12.55
CA THR A 104 8.17 23.09 -12.68
C THR A 104 7.71 22.30 -11.44
N GLY A 105 8.63 21.70 -10.68
CA GLY A 105 8.35 20.75 -9.61
C GLY A 105 8.62 21.25 -8.20
N ILE A 106 9.33 22.39 -8.02
CA ILE A 106 9.72 22.87 -6.67
C ILE A 106 8.51 23.11 -5.75
N ALA A 107 7.43 23.68 -6.29
CA ALA A 107 6.26 23.98 -5.47
C ALA A 107 5.59 22.71 -4.93
N ASP A 108 5.47 21.66 -5.73
CA ASP A 108 4.86 20.39 -5.32
C ASP A 108 5.81 19.59 -4.42
N PHE A 109 7.12 19.64 -4.67
CA PHE A 109 8.14 19.04 -3.82
C PHE A 109 8.18 19.67 -2.42
N LEU A 110 8.07 20.99 -2.31
CA LEU A 110 8.00 21.69 -1.02
C LEU A 110 6.66 21.47 -0.31
N LYS A 111 5.56 21.30 -1.06
CA LYS A 111 4.27 20.88 -0.47
C LYS A 111 4.39 19.49 0.16
N GLU A 112 5.01 18.53 -0.54
CA GLU A 112 5.26 17.20 0.01
C GLU A 112 6.06 17.28 1.31
N ALA A 113 7.18 18.04 1.33
CA ALA A 113 7.97 18.28 2.53
C ALA A 113 7.14 18.87 3.67
N THR A 114 6.30 19.87 3.37
CA THR A 114 5.43 20.52 4.35
C THR A 114 4.40 19.54 4.92
N MET A 115 3.78 18.73 4.08
CA MET A 115 2.82 17.73 4.51
C MET A 115 3.48 16.67 5.40
N MET A 116 4.60 16.12 4.97
CA MET A 116 5.35 15.12 5.74
C MET A 116 5.85 15.67 7.09
N HIS A 117 6.21 16.96 7.14
CA HIS A 117 6.66 17.61 8.38
C HIS A 117 5.56 17.69 9.46
N THR A 118 4.30 17.75 9.05
CA THR A 118 3.16 17.87 9.97
C THR A 118 2.66 16.53 10.50
N VAL A 119 3.13 15.41 9.95
CA VAL A 119 2.68 14.07 10.31
C VAL A 119 3.75 13.34 11.13
N ASP A 120 3.32 12.65 12.19
CA ASP A 120 4.15 11.80 13.03
C ASP A 120 3.30 10.62 13.49
N HIS A 121 3.46 9.47 12.81
CA HIS A 121 2.70 8.26 13.09
C HIS A 121 3.52 7.01 12.74
N ASP A 122 3.34 5.95 13.51
CA ASP A 122 4.09 4.69 13.36
C ASP A 122 3.90 4.00 12.00
N ASN A 123 2.80 4.26 11.30
CA ASN A 123 2.50 3.69 9.99
C ASN A 123 2.54 4.74 8.86
N ILE A 124 3.27 5.84 9.07
CA ILE A 124 3.58 6.84 8.05
C ILE A 124 5.09 7.02 8.00
N VAL A 125 5.64 7.14 6.81
CA VAL A 125 7.10 7.39 6.62
C VAL A 125 7.47 8.74 7.22
N ARG A 126 8.49 8.74 8.06
CA ARG A 126 8.97 9.94 8.73
C ARG A 126 9.89 10.74 7.83
N LEU A 127 9.69 12.05 7.78
CA LEU A 127 10.65 13.02 7.25
C LEU A 127 11.67 13.38 8.33
N TYR A 128 12.96 13.23 8.03
CA TYR A 128 14.04 13.71 8.89
C TYR A 128 14.35 15.19 8.65
N GLY A 129 14.33 15.61 7.38
CA GLY A 129 14.57 17.00 7.01
C GLY A 129 14.74 17.21 5.51
N VAL A 130 15.15 18.42 5.17
CA VAL A 130 15.36 18.88 3.81
C VAL A 130 16.82 19.32 3.67
N VAL A 131 17.45 18.96 2.55
CA VAL A 131 18.79 19.44 2.20
C VAL A 131 18.66 20.48 1.09
N LEU A 132 19.36 21.59 1.26
CA LEU A 132 19.50 22.66 0.25
C LEU A 132 20.97 22.71 -0.18
N ASP A 133 21.25 22.33 -1.41
CA ASP A 133 22.59 22.36 -1.99
C ASP A 133 22.59 22.91 -3.41
N SER A 134 22.72 24.22 -3.53
CA SER A 134 22.71 24.92 -4.83
C SER A 134 23.86 24.52 -5.76
N SER A 135 24.91 23.91 -5.25
CA SER A 135 26.09 23.45 -6.03
C SER A 135 25.88 22.08 -6.67
N SER A 136 24.95 21.28 -6.12
CA SER A 136 24.65 19.92 -6.56
C SER A 136 23.75 19.87 -7.80
N GLU A 137 23.77 18.73 -8.53
CA GLU A 137 22.80 18.41 -9.57
C GLU A 137 21.38 18.18 -9.03
N ALA A 138 21.25 17.96 -7.71
CA ALA A 138 20.01 17.90 -6.98
C ALA A 138 19.96 18.98 -5.90
N PRO A 139 19.57 20.24 -6.26
CA PRO A 139 19.64 21.37 -5.34
C PRO A 139 18.72 21.27 -4.12
N LEU A 140 17.74 20.40 -4.20
CA LEU A 140 16.75 20.20 -3.12
C LEU A 140 16.51 18.69 -2.93
N MET A 141 16.64 18.20 -1.70
CA MET A 141 16.45 16.80 -1.36
C MET A 141 15.57 16.66 -0.12
N LEU A 142 14.70 15.64 -0.10
CA LEU A 142 13.98 15.19 1.09
C LEU A 142 14.67 13.96 1.67
N VAL A 143 14.96 14.00 2.96
CA VAL A 143 15.61 12.92 3.69
C VAL A 143 14.58 12.24 4.58
N THR A 144 14.28 10.97 4.31
CA THR A 144 13.24 10.20 4.98
C THR A 144 13.77 8.88 5.54
N GLU A 145 12.94 8.18 6.30
CA GLU A 145 13.21 6.81 6.70
C GLU A 145 13.42 5.93 5.46
N LEU A 146 14.42 5.05 5.53
CA LEU A 146 14.66 4.02 4.50
C LEU A 146 13.88 2.76 4.82
N ALA A 147 13.10 2.28 3.85
CA ALA A 147 12.43 0.98 3.91
C ALA A 147 13.35 -0.11 3.33
N PRO A 148 13.84 -1.06 4.15
CA PRO A 148 14.82 -2.06 3.70
C PRO A 148 14.25 -3.04 2.66
N MET A 149 12.91 -3.25 2.67
CA MET A 149 12.24 -4.24 1.82
C MET A 149 11.52 -3.58 0.63
N ARG A 150 11.73 -2.29 0.37
CA ARG A 150 11.13 -1.52 -0.75
C ARG A 150 9.61 -1.36 -0.63
N SER A 151 8.90 -1.18 -1.77
CA SER A 151 7.44 -1.06 -1.79
C SER A 151 6.75 -2.41 -1.61
N LEU A 152 5.55 -2.39 -1.04
CA LEU A 152 4.71 -3.58 -0.91
C LEU A 152 4.41 -4.19 -2.28
N LEU A 153 4.15 -3.38 -3.30
CA LEU A 153 3.92 -3.86 -4.66
C LEU A 153 5.09 -4.68 -5.21
N GLU A 154 6.34 -4.23 -4.99
CA GLU A 154 7.54 -4.97 -5.39
C GLU A 154 7.66 -6.29 -4.61
N CYS A 155 7.42 -6.26 -3.30
CA CYS A 155 7.41 -7.47 -2.47
C CYS A 155 6.35 -8.49 -2.91
N LEU A 156 5.14 -8.02 -3.27
CA LEU A 156 4.04 -8.88 -3.72
C LEU A 156 4.30 -9.48 -5.09
N LYS A 157 4.98 -8.77 -5.99
CA LYS A 157 5.35 -9.28 -7.32
C LYS A 157 6.53 -10.24 -7.30
N ASP A 158 7.35 -10.21 -6.28
CA ASP A 158 8.45 -11.15 -6.11
C ASP A 158 7.92 -12.49 -5.58
N THR A 159 7.75 -13.45 -6.48
CA THR A 159 7.22 -14.79 -6.14
C THR A 159 8.11 -15.53 -5.14
N SER A 160 9.42 -15.25 -5.11
CA SER A 160 10.34 -15.81 -4.12
C SER A 160 10.09 -15.29 -2.72
N ALA A 161 9.48 -14.10 -2.59
CA ALA A 161 9.14 -13.47 -1.33
C ALA A 161 7.74 -13.89 -0.80
N HIS A 162 6.88 -14.53 -1.58
CA HIS A 162 5.52 -14.90 -1.19
C HIS A 162 5.43 -15.68 0.13
N PRO A 163 6.35 -16.61 0.46
CA PRO A 163 6.34 -17.29 1.76
C PRO A 163 6.48 -16.34 2.95
N ASN A 164 7.04 -15.15 2.74
CA ASN A 164 7.18 -14.11 3.78
C ASN A 164 5.93 -13.24 3.95
N PHE A 165 4.95 -13.37 3.04
CA PHE A 165 3.71 -12.58 3.03
C PHE A 165 2.48 -13.50 2.99
N PRO A 166 2.28 -14.37 4.01
CA PRO A 166 1.06 -15.15 4.10
C PRO A 166 -0.16 -14.23 4.30
N VAL A 167 -1.35 -14.74 4.04
CA VAL A 167 -2.61 -13.98 4.14
C VAL A 167 -2.74 -13.25 5.48
N THR A 168 -2.35 -13.89 6.58
CA THR A 168 -2.36 -13.28 7.92
C THR A 168 -1.50 -12.02 8.01
N THR A 169 -0.30 -12.04 7.43
CA THR A 169 0.57 -10.86 7.34
C THR A 169 -0.06 -9.74 6.50
N LEU A 170 -0.71 -10.09 5.38
CA LEU A 170 -1.45 -9.11 4.57
C LEU A 170 -2.60 -8.49 5.37
N CYS A 171 -3.33 -9.27 6.16
CA CYS A 171 -4.37 -8.76 7.06
C CYS A 171 -3.82 -7.80 8.13
N GLU A 172 -2.65 -8.11 8.70
CA GLU A 172 -1.96 -7.21 9.64
C GLU A 172 -1.51 -5.92 8.96
N TYR A 173 -0.99 -5.99 7.74
CA TYR A 173 -0.62 -4.81 6.96
C TYR A 173 -1.83 -3.94 6.64
N ALA A 174 -2.97 -4.53 6.26
CA ALA A 174 -4.22 -3.81 6.06
C ALA A 174 -4.60 -3.00 7.30
N THR A 175 -4.46 -3.60 8.50
CA THR A 175 -4.73 -2.91 9.78
C THR A 175 -3.77 -1.73 10.00
N GLN A 176 -2.49 -1.89 9.67
CA GLN A 176 -1.51 -0.82 9.82
C GLN A 176 -1.75 0.34 8.83
N ILE A 177 -2.09 0.03 7.58
CA ILE A 177 -2.44 1.04 6.58
C ILE A 177 -3.68 1.80 7.03
N ALA A 178 -4.74 1.11 7.50
CA ALA A 178 -5.95 1.74 8.00
C ALA A 178 -5.66 2.70 9.16
N LYS A 179 -4.80 2.32 10.13
CA LYS A 179 -4.39 3.19 11.24
C LYS A 179 -3.64 4.44 10.78
N GLY A 180 -2.76 4.30 9.78
CA GLY A 180 -2.09 5.44 9.17
C GLY A 180 -3.07 6.39 8.48
N MET A 181 -4.07 5.84 7.78
CA MET A 181 -5.11 6.63 7.10
C MET A 181 -6.10 7.24 8.09
N GLU A 182 -6.47 6.56 9.17
CA GLU A 182 -7.25 7.11 10.29
C GLU A 182 -6.56 8.34 10.89
N TYR A 183 -5.24 8.26 11.11
CA TYR A 183 -4.48 9.41 11.58
C TYR A 183 -4.54 10.59 10.59
N LEU A 184 -4.43 10.35 9.28
CA LEU A 184 -4.57 11.41 8.27
C LEU A 184 -5.98 12.00 8.26
N GLU A 185 -7.03 11.16 8.35
CA GLU A 185 -8.43 11.57 8.44
C GLU A 185 -8.66 12.51 9.62
N THR A 186 -8.17 12.16 10.83
CA THR A 186 -8.29 13.02 12.02
C THR A 186 -7.59 14.37 11.87
N ARG A 187 -6.57 14.44 11.01
CA ARG A 187 -5.84 15.66 10.65
C ARG A 187 -6.46 16.42 9.47
N ARG A 188 -7.60 15.93 8.95
CA ARG A 188 -8.24 16.48 7.75
C ARG A 188 -7.31 16.52 6.54
N MET A 189 -6.51 15.47 6.39
CA MET A 189 -5.57 15.29 5.28
C MET A 189 -6.04 14.16 4.38
N ILE A 190 -5.98 14.38 3.07
CA ILE A 190 -6.24 13.37 2.04
C ILE A 190 -4.94 12.99 1.35
N HIS A 191 -4.76 11.69 1.09
CA HIS A 191 -3.56 11.15 0.46
C HIS A 191 -3.60 11.27 -1.07
N ARG A 192 -4.71 10.89 -1.70
CA ARG A 192 -5.02 10.96 -3.13
C ARG A 192 -4.26 10.00 -4.03
N ASP A 193 -3.28 9.28 -3.51
CA ASP A 193 -2.51 8.27 -4.26
C ASP A 193 -2.22 7.03 -3.41
N LEU A 194 -3.22 6.56 -2.65
CA LEU A 194 -3.09 5.33 -1.85
C LEU A 194 -3.11 4.13 -2.78
N ALA A 195 -2.02 3.35 -2.78
CA ALA A 195 -1.82 2.16 -3.61
C ALA A 195 -0.67 1.32 -3.04
N ALA A 196 -0.58 0.04 -3.40
CA ALA A 196 0.48 -0.85 -2.90
C ALA A 196 1.91 -0.37 -3.26
N ARG A 197 2.09 0.41 -4.34
CA ARG A 197 3.37 1.05 -4.69
C ARG A 197 3.83 2.10 -3.68
N ASN A 198 2.88 2.74 -2.96
CA ASN A 198 3.12 3.80 -1.97
C ASN A 198 3.06 3.29 -0.52
N ILE A 199 2.98 1.99 -0.33
CA ILE A 199 3.16 1.33 0.96
C ILE A 199 4.57 0.76 1.01
N LEU A 200 5.38 1.18 1.98
CA LEU A 200 6.76 0.72 2.14
C LEU A 200 6.85 -0.33 3.24
N VAL A 201 7.62 -1.39 2.97
CA VAL A 201 7.80 -2.53 3.89
C VAL A 201 9.10 -2.34 4.68
N PHE A 202 8.97 -2.15 5.98
CA PHE A 202 10.12 -1.97 6.89
C PHE A 202 10.58 -3.28 7.50
N SER A 203 9.68 -4.22 7.69
CA SER A 203 9.96 -5.58 8.17
C SER A 203 8.80 -6.51 7.81
N LYS A 204 8.94 -7.81 8.11
CA LYS A 204 7.85 -8.80 7.96
C LYS A 204 6.57 -8.45 8.75
N THR A 205 6.66 -7.53 9.71
CA THR A 205 5.54 -7.14 10.58
C THR A 205 5.26 -5.64 10.55
N LYS A 206 5.92 -4.86 9.66
CA LYS A 206 5.80 -3.39 9.70
C LYS A 206 5.74 -2.80 8.30
N VAL A 207 4.67 -2.04 8.06
CA VAL A 207 4.51 -1.22 6.86
C VAL A 207 4.20 0.23 7.21
N LYS A 208 4.54 1.13 6.28
CA LYS A 208 4.24 2.56 6.41
C LYS A 208 3.77 3.14 5.08
N ILE A 209 2.85 4.09 5.16
CA ILE A 209 2.36 4.89 4.03
C ILE A 209 3.44 5.91 3.65
N SER A 210 3.68 6.08 2.36
CA SER A 210 4.66 7.00 1.79
C SER A 210 4.08 7.80 0.62
N ASP A 211 4.87 8.66 0.03
CA ASP A 211 4.56 9.50 -1.13
C ASP A 211 3.38 10.46 -0.93
N PHE A 212 3.67 11.58 -0.27
CA PHE A 212 2.72 12.66 0.00
C PHE A 212 2.68 13.73 -1.10
N GLY A 213 3.27 13.49 -2.26
CA GLY A 213 3.33 14.45 -3.37
C GLY A 213 1.93 14.92 -3.82
N MET A 214 0.97 14.03 -3.86
CA MET A 214 -0.42 14.34 -4.20
C MET A 214 -1.27 14.76 -2.99
N SER A 215 -0.80 14.59 -1.76
CA SER A 215 -1.58 14.84 -0.54
C SER A 215 -1.97 16.31 -0.36
N ARG A 216 -3.11 16.53 0.26
CA ARG A 216 -3.64 17.89 0.53
C ARG A 216 -4.32 17.96 1.90
N ALA A 217 -4.15 19.09 2.59
CA ALA A 217 -4.96 19.40 3.76
C ALA A 217 -6.32 19.96 3.32
N LEU A 218 -7.40 19.50 3.94
CA LEU A 218 -8.74 20.02 3.74
C LEU A 218 -8.93 21.27 4.61
N GLY A 219 -9.39 22.37 3.98
CA GLY A 219 -9.69 23.61 4.72
C GLY A 219 -10.89 23.43 5.65
N LEU A 220 -11.00 24.32 6.66
CA LEU A 220 -12.09 24.28 7.65
C LEU A 220 -13.48 24.45 7.04
N SER A 221 -13.57 25.11 5.87
CA SER A 221 -14.84 25.43 5.21
C SER A 221 -15.28 24.43 4.14
N ARG A 222 -14.45 23.42 3.82
CA ARG A 222 -14.76 22.43 2.77
C ARG A 222 -14.23 21.05 3.16
N ASP A 223 -15.08 20.04 2.97
CA ASP A 223 -14.74 18.62 3.22
C ASP A 223 -14.20 17.92 1.97
N TYR A 224 -13.83 18.70 0.95
CA TYR A 224 -13.25 18.18 -0.28
C TYR A 224 -12.19 19.12 -0.85
N TYR A 225 -11.24 18.52 -1.55
CA TYR A 225 -10.31 19.21 -2.44
C TYR A 225 -10.79 19.03 -3.89
N GLN A 226 -10.87 20.13 -4.63
CA GLN A 226 -11.20 20.10 -6.05
C GLN A 226 -10.07 20.77 -6.83
N THR A 227 -9.64 20.12 -7.90
CA THR A 227 -8.66 20.68 -8.84
C THR A 227 -9.34 20.99 -10.17
N ASN A 228 -8.74 21.88 -10.94
CA ASN A 228 -9.16 22.11 -12.30
C ASN A 228 -8.51 21.08 -13.24
N PHE A 229 -9.19 20.76 -14.32
CA PHE A 229 -8.60 19.94 -15.36
C PHE A 229 -7.32 20.60 -15.87
N ASN A 230 -6.22 19.85 -15.82
CA ASN A 230 -4.93 20.23 -16.39
C ASN A 230 -4.48 19.10 -17.31
N VAL A 231 -4.01 19.43 -18.51
CA VAL A 231 -3.53 18.46 -19.51
C VAL A 231 -2.44 17.54 -18.96
N ASN A 232 -1.69 18.02 -17.95
CA ASN A 232 -0.62 17.28 -17.28
C ASN A 232 -1.10 16.44 -16.07
N LEU A 233 -2.39 16.50 -15.72
CA LEU A 233 -2.95 15.74 -14.59
C LEU A 233 -3.08 14.26 -14.97
N LYS A 234 -2.12 13.46 -14.56
CA LYS A 234 -2.13 12.00 -14.72
C LYS A 234 -2.78 11.37 -13.47
N LEU A 235 -4.08 11.14 -13.51
CA LEU A 235 -4.75 10.42 -12.44
C LEU A 235 -4.48 8.91 -12.54
N PRO A 236 -4.21 8.24 -11.40
CA PRO A 236 -4.17 6.78 -11.34
C PRO A 236 -5.59 6.20 -11.37
N ILE A 237 -6.23 6.23 -12.54
CA ILE A 237 -7.67 5.96 -12.73
C ILE A 237 -8.12 4.66 -12.07
N ALA A 238 -7.31 3.60 -12.13
CA ALA A 238 -7.66 2.30 -11.55
C ALA A 238 -7.85 2.32 -10.02
N TRP A 239 -7.32 3.34 -9.33
CA TRP A 239 -7.48 3.55 -7.87
C TRP A 239 -8.48 4.65 -7.54
N CYS A 240 -8.99 5.36 -8.55
CA CYS A 240 -9.87 6.51 -8.34
C CYS A 240 -11.33 6.09 -8.18
N ALA A 241 -12.02 6.75 -7.24
CA ALA A 241 -13.46 6.70 -7.12
C ALA A 241 -14.16 7.45 -8.28
N PRO A 242 -15.44 7.13 -8.63
CA PRO A 242 -16.15 7.79 -9.71
C PRO A 242 -16.17 9.33 -9.60
N GLU A 243 -16.38 9.88 -8.41
CA GLU A 243 -16.39 11.32 -8.17
C GLU A 243 -15.03 12.00 -8.42
N CYS A 244 -13.93 11.26 -8.26
CA CYS A 244 -12.59 11.78 -8.56
C CYS A 244 -12.36 11.87 -10.07
N ILE A 245 -12.87 10.89 -10.83
CA ILE A 245 -12.71 10.84 -12.28
C ILE A 245 -13.64 11.86 -12.95
N ASN A 246 -14.93 11.87 -12.55
CA ASN A 246 -15.97 12.70 -13.16
C ASN A 246 -15.86 14.19 -12.78
N TYR A 247 -15.50 14.48 -11.52
CA TYR A 247 -15.60 15.86 -10.97
C TYR A 247 -14.29 16.39 -10.42
N LEU A 248 -13.21 15.63 -10.48
CA LEU A 248 -11.91 15.96 -9.86
C LEU A 248 -12.05 16.35 -8.38
N ARG A 249 -13.02 15.71 -7.70
CA ARG A 249 -13.35 15.94 -6.30
C ARG A 249 -12.78 14.85 -5.43
N PHE A 250 -11.88 15.21 -4.53
CA PHE A 250 -11.16 14.31 -3.65
C PHE A 250 -11.55 14.55 -2.19
N THR A 251 -11.85 13.48 -1.50
CA THR A 251 -12.29 13.46 -0.10
C THR A 251 -11.59 12.32 0.64
N THR A 252 -11.77 12.24 1.96
CA THR A 252 -11.39 11.04 2.71
C THR A 252 -12.12 9.80 2.20
N ALA A 253 -13.39 9.92 1.80
CA ALA A 253 -14.14 8.80 1.22
C ALA A 253 -13.56 8.33 -0.14
N SER A 254 -12.89 9.21 -0.90
CA SER A 254 -12.16 8.77 -2.10
C SER A 254 -10.85 8.02 -1.75
N ASP A 255 -10.19 8.36 -0.64
CA ASP A 255 -9.07 7.56 -0.13
C ASP A 255 -9.54 6.19 0.40
N VAL A 256 -10.76 6.10 0.95
CA VAL A 256 -11.39 4.82 1.34
C VAL A 256 -11.61 3.92 0.12
N TRP A 257 -12.08 4.48 -1.00
CA TRP A 257 -12.16 3.72 -2.26
C TRP A 257 -10.79 3.18 -2.68
N ALA A 258 -9.76 4.04 -2.70
CA ALA A 258 -8.39 3.68 -3.04
C ALA A 258 -7.82 2.63 -2.06
N PHE A 259 -8.17 2.68 -0.78
CA PHE A 259 -7.83 1.66 0.21
C PHE A 259 -8.41 0.30 -0.16
N GLY A 260 -9.67 0.23 -0.58
CA GLY A 260 -10.29 -1.00 -1.10
C GLY A 260 -9.52 -1.58 -2.29
N VAL A 261 -9.05 -0.74 -3.24
CA VAL A 261 -8.23 -1.17 -4.37
C VAL A 261 -6.84 -1.64 -3.90
N THR A 262 -6.25 -0.96 -2.91
CA THR A 262 -4.97 -1.36 -2.30
C THR A 262 -5.09 -2.74 -1.63
N LEU A 263 -6.18 -3.01 -0.91
CA LEU A 263 -6.45 -4.35 -0.36
C LEU A 263 -6.55 -5.39 -1.48
N TRP A 264 -7.21 -5.06 -2.58
CA TRP A 264 -7.30 -5.97 -3.72
C TRP A 264 -5.92 -6.27 -4.33
N GLU A 265 -5.04 -5.25 -4.49
CA GLU A 265 -3.64 -5.46 -4.89
C GLU A 265 -2.92 -6.41 -3.93
N MET A 266 -3.11 -6.24 -2.63
CA MET A 266 -2.47 -7.07 -1.60
C MET A 266 -2.90 -8.55 -1.74
N PHE A 267 -4.19 -8.83 -1.77
CA PHE A 267 -4.70 -10.18 -1.82
C PHE A 267 -4.64 -10.82 -3.21
N SER A 268 -4.39 -10.06 -4.27
CA SER A 268 -4.07 -10.57 -5.60
C SER A 268 -2.56 -10.73 -5.85
N TYR A 269 -1.72 -10.50 -4.82
CA TYR A 269 -0.26 -10.51 -4.93
C TYR A 269 0.27 -9.60 -6.04
N GLY A 270 -0.22 -8.37 -6.07
CA GLY A 270 0.29 -7.31 -6.94
C GLY A 270 -0.20 -7.36 -8.38
N LEU A 271 -1.34 -8.00 -8.65
CA LEU A 271 -1.98 -7.87 -9.96
C LEU A 271 -2.37 -6.42 -10.24
N GLN A 272 -2.38 -6.06 -11.53
CA GLN A 272 -2.83 -4.74 -11.97
C GLN A 272 -4.35 -4.65 -11.84
N PRO A 273 -4.90 -3.71 -11.03
CA PRO A 273 -6.34 -3.49 -11.00
C PRO A 273 -6.86 -3.12 -12.39
N TRP A 274 -7.98 -3.71 -12.79
CA TRP A 274 -8.60 -3.47 -14.11
C TRP A 274 -7.65 -3.77 -15.30
N GLY A 275 -6.78 -4.77 -15.18
CA GLY A 275 -5.80 -5.12 -16.21
C GLY A 275 -6.45 -5.23 -17.61
N GLY A 276 -5.86 -4.52 -18.59
CA GLY A 276 -6.35 -4.47 -19.97
C GLY A 276 -7.45 -3.46 -20.25
N PHE A 277 -8.01 -2.76 -19.23
CA PHE A 277 -8.99 -1.70 -19.42
C PHE A 277 -8.31 -0.35 -19.61
N SER A 278 -8.84 0.46 -20.53
CA SER A 278 -8.50 1.90 -20.59
C SER A 278 -9.17 2.65 -19.45
N GLY A 279 -8.70 3.88 -19.16
CA GLY A 279 -9.33 4.73 -18.13
C GLY A 279 -10.82 4.98 -18.37
N GLN A 280 -11.23 5.16 -19.63
CA GLN A 280 -12.64 5.32 -19.99
C GLN A 280 -13.45 4.04 -19.70
N GLN A 281 -12.92 2.87 -20.06
CA GLN A 281 -13.57 1.59 -19.80
C GLN A 281 -13.68 1.29 -18.30
N ILE A 282 -12.68 1.71 -17.49
CA ILE A 282 -12.75 1.60 -16.04
C ILE A 282 -13.91 2.45 -15.51
N LEU A 283 -13.99 3.73 -15.92
CA LEU A 283 -15.07 4.62 -15.48
C LEU A 283 -16.44 4.05 -15.86
N GLU A 284 -16.63 3.63 -17.10
CA GLU A 284 -17.88 3.00 -17.56
C GLU A 284 -18.23 1.73 -16.77
N ALA A 285 -17.22 0.98 -16.32
CA ALA A 285 -17.45 -0.22 -15.54
C ALA A 285 -17.87 0.09 -14.09
N ILE A 286 -17.22 1.06 -13.42
CA ILE A 286 -17.44 1.32 -11.99
C ILE A 286 -18.60 2.24 -11.69
N ASP A 287 -18.97 3.11 -12.63
CA ASP A 287 -20.03 4.11 -12.49
C ASP A 287 -21.42 3.52 -12.81
N GLU A 288 -22.46 4.27 -12.48
CA GLU A 288 -23.84 3.90 -12.82
C GLU A 288 -24.06 3.89 -14.35
N PRO A 289 -24.90 3.01 -14.88
CA PRO A 289 -25.68 1.98 -14.18
C PRO A 289 -24.95 0.66 -13.95
N ASN A 290 -23.71 0.51 -14.42
CA ASN A 290 -23.00 -0.77 -14.44
C ASN A 290 -22.53 -1.20 -13.04
N CYS A 291 -22.01 -0.29 -12.23
CA CYS A 291 -21.56 -0.49 -10.86
C CYS A 291 -20.70 -1.76 -10.65
N ARG A 292 -19.87 -2.10 -11.64
CA ARG A 292 -18.99 -3.28 -11.57
C ARG A 292 -17.89 -3.06 -10.55
N ARG A 293 -17.42 -4.13 -9.93
CA ARG A 293 -16.32 -4.13 -8.96
C ARG A 293 -15.29 -5.18 -9.35
N LEU A 294 -14.08 -5.02 -8.86
CA LEU A 294 -13.03 -6.04 -8.98
C LEU A 294 -13.51 -7.33 -8.32
N GLU A 295 -13.26 -8.47 -8.93
CA GLU A 295 -13.65 -9.79 -8.40
C GLU A 295 -12.80 -10.15 -7.18
N GLN A 296 -13.34 -11.00 -6.31
CA GLN A 296 -12.62 -11.46 -5.12
C GLN A 296 -11.36 -12.23 -5.52
N PRO A 297 -10.17 -11.81 -5.05
CA PRO A 297 -8.94 -12.58 -5.26
C PRO A 297 -9.02 -13.94 -4.54
N ASP A 298 -8.39 -14.96 -5.14
CA ASP A 298 -8.46 -16.34 -4.66
C ASP A 298 -8.02 -16.54 -3.21
N CYS A 299 -7.03 -15.78 -2.73
CA CYS A 299 -6.54 -15.87 -1.36
C CYS A 299 -7.13 -14.82 -0.41
N CYS A 300 -8.10 -14.03 -0.87
CA CYS A 300 -8.73 -13.01 -0.04
C CYS A 300 -9.76 -13.63 0.90
N PRO A 301 -9.67 -13.43 2.22
CA PRO A 301 -10.72 -13.82 3.15
C PRO A 301 -12.04 -13.12 2.78
N LYS A 302 -13.16 -13.83 2.91
CA LYS A 302 -14.49 -13.36 2.52
C LYS A 302 -14.87 -12.06 3.21
N GLU A 303 -14.56 -11.93 4.48
CA GLU A 303 -14.86 -10.76 5.28
C GLU A 303 -14.07 -9.53 4.79
N PHE A 304 -12.81 -9.72 4.36
CA PHE A 304 -12.00 -8.66 3.74
C PHE A 304 -12.54 -8.24 2.39
N TYR A 305 -13.03 -9.18 1.59
CA TYR A 305 -13.70 -8.83 0.33
C TYR A 305 -15.01 -8.08 0.59
N GLY A 306 -15.77 -8.47 1.62
CA GLY A 306 -16.94 -7.72 2.07
C GLY A 306 -16.62 -6.28 2.49
N LEU A 307 -15.46 -6.05 3.12
CA LEU A 307 -14.96 -4.71 3.43
C LEU A 307 -14.60 -3.93 2.15
N MET A 308 -13.92 -4.56 1.17
CA MET A 308 -13.61 -3.92 -0.11
C MET A 308 -14.89 -3.44 -0.81
N LEU A 309 -15.94 -4.26 -0.84
CA LEU A 309 -17.23 -3.89 -1.44
C LEU A 309 -17.86 -2.67 -0.73
N LYS A 310 -17.75 -2.56 0.60
CA LYS A 310 -18.18 -1.36 1.34
C LYS A 310 -17.34 -0.13 1.00
N CYS A 311 -16.03 -0.30 0.81
CA CYS A 311 -15.14 0.78 0.38
C CYS A 311 -15.49 1.28 -1.03
N TRP A 312 -16.07 0.42 -1.87
CA TRP A 312 -16.46 0.73 -3.24
C TRP A 312 -17.95 1.05 -3.41
N GLU A 313 -18.64 1.49 -2.37
CA GLU A 313 -19.99 2.05 -2.52
C GLU A 313 -19.96 3.27 -3.45
N ASN A 314 -20.94 3.38 -4.35
CA ASN A 314 -21.00 4.48 -5.31
C ASN A 314 -21.18 5.82 -4.60
N ASP A 315 -22.11 5.85 -3.64
CA ASP A 315 -22.32 7.02 -2.78
C ASP A 315 -21.16 7.16 -1.79
N PRO A 316 -20.31 8.20 -1.85
CA PRO A 316 -19.24 8.42 -0.90
C PRO A 316 -19.69 8.46 0.57
N GLY A 317 -20.92 8.90 0.83
CA GLY A 317 -21.50 8.97 2.17
C GLY A 317 -21.87 7.61 2.77
N ARG A 318 -21.86 6.53 1.97
CA ARG A 318 -22.11 5.16 2.42
C ARG A 318 -20.82 4.37 2.65
N ARG A 319 -19.68 4.89 2.22
CA ARG A 319 -18.39 4.27 2.49
C ARG A 319 -18.04 4.40 3.97
N PRO A 320 -17.44 3.39 4.59
CA PRO A 320 -16.99 3.50 5.99
C PRO A 320 -15.89 4.56 6.11
N THR A 321 -15.78 5.20 7.26
CA THR A 321 -14.63 6.03 7.63
C THR A 321 -13.42 5.17 7.95
N PHE A 322 -12.20 5.74 7.94
CA PHE A 322 -11.02 5.00 8.36
C PHE A 322 -11.06 4.62 9.85
N LEU A 323 -11.71 5.41 10.68
CA LEU A 323 -11.98 5.06 12.08
C LEU A 323 -12.80 3.76 12.18
N GLU A 324 -13.88 3.64 11.41
CA GLU A 324 -14.71 2.43 11.37
C GLU A 324 -13.95 1.24 10.78
N ILE A 325 -13.16 1.45 9.71
CA ILE A 325 -12.32 0.42 9.10
C ILE A 325 -11.29 -0.10 10.11
N ALA A 326 -10.58 0.80 10.81
CA ALA A 326 -9.57 0.42 11.80
C ALA A 326 -10.18 -0.36 12.98
N ALA A 327 -11.41 -0.04 13.38
CA ALA A 327 -12.15 -0.78 14.40
C ALA A 327 -12.67 -2.15 13.90
N MET A 328 -13.01 -2.27 12.61
CA MET A 328 -13.55 -3.49 12.00
C MET A 328 -12.46 -4.53 11.70
N LEU A 329 -11.30 -4.12 11.20
CA LEU A 329 -10.25 -5.01 10.72
C LEU A 329 -9.79 -6.06 11.77
N PRO A 330 -9.60 -5.75 13.07
CA PRO A 330 -9.28 -6.75 14.07
C PRO A 330 -10.35 -7.82 14.26
N GLN A 331 -11.62 -7.50 13.96
CA GLN A 331 -12.76 -8.40 14.16
C GLN A 331 -12.97 -9.36 12.99
N ILE A 332 -12.47 -9.02 11.81
CA ILE A 332 -12.62 -9.82 10.59
C ILE A 332 -11.36 -10.61 10.22
N GLN A 333 -10.40 -10.70 11.15
CA GLN A 333 -9.18 -11.50 10.92
C GLN A 333 -9.53 -12.96 10.65
N PRO A 334 -8.89 -13.60 9.66
CA PRO A 334 -9.13 -15.00 9.38
C PRO A 334 -8.66 -15.88 10.54
N THR A 335 -9.38 -16.96 10.79
CA THR A 335 -8.96 -17.95 11.79
C THR A 335 -7.79 -18.76 11.25
N THR A 336 -6.80 -19.01 12.10
CA THR A 336 -5.74 -19.99 11.83
C THR A 336 -6.00 -21.28 12.60
N MET A 337 -5.66 -22.42 12.00
CA MET A 337 -5.77 -23.75 12.60
C MET A 337 -4.44 -24.46 12.44
N THR A 338 -4.01 -25.21 13.44
CA THR A 338 -2.84 -26.08 13.35
C THR A 338 -3.29 -27.49 12.98
N ALA A 339 -2.64 -28.08 11.99
CA ALA A 339 -2.93 -29.45 11.57
C ALA A 339 -2.49 -30.44 12.64
N GLU A 340 -3.40 -31.28 13.12
CA GLU A 340 -3.12 -32.31 14.13
C GLU A 340 -2.53 -33.60 13.51
N ARG A 341 -2.55 -33.74 12.19
CA ARG A 341 -2.03 -34.88 11.43
C ARG A 341 -1.81 -34.50 9.98
N ASP A 342 -1.08 -35.33 9.25
CA ASP A 342 -0.88 -35.16 7.81
C ASP A 342 -2.18 -35.25 7.02
N SER A 343 -2.26 -34.53 5.91
CA SER A 343 -3.37 -34.64 4.96
C SER A 343 -3.45 -36.06 4.37
N SER A 344 -4.64 -36.66 4.46
CA SER A 344 -4.92 -38.00 3.86
C SER A 344 -5.45 -37.90 2.44
N ASN A 345 -5.85 -36.73 1.95
CA ASN A 345 -6.45 -36.50 0.64
C ASN A 345 -5.41 -35.95 -0.35
N THR A 346 -5.34 -36.56 -1.52
CA THR A 346 -4.40 -36.20 -2.62
C THR A 346 -5.10 -35.61 -3.85
N GLY A 347 -6.41 -35.35 -3.78
CA GLY A 347 -7.19 -34.76 -4.89
C GLY A 347 -6.80 -33.32 -5.18
N LYS A 348 -6.97 -32.87 -6.43
CA LYS A 348 -6.62 -31.47 -6.85
C LYS A 348 -7.36 -30.36 -6.06
N ASP A 349 -8.51 -30.69 -5.46
CA ASP A 349 -9.36 -29.77 -4.72
C ASP A 349 -9.10 -29.82 -3.20
N PHE A 350 -8.08 -30.54 -2.77
CA PHE A 350 -7.72 -30.70 -1.36
C PHE A 350 -6.35 -30.09 -1.08
N LEU A 351 -6.25 -29.42 0.07
CA LEU A 351 -4.98 -28.93 0.56
C LEU A 351 -4.14 -30.10 1.10
N VAL A 352 -2.90 -30.17 0.64
CA VAL A 352 -1.91 -31.10 1.20
C VAL A 352 -1.14 -30.35 2.30
N TYR A 353 -1.14 -30.88 3.51
CA TYR A 353 -0.45 -30.34 4.68
C TYR A 353 0.12 -31.46 5.54
N SER A 354 1.09 -31.12 6.37
CA SER A 354 1.69 -32.00 7.35
C SER A 354 1.25 -31.63 8.77
N GLU A 355 1.39 -32.57 9.71
CA GLU A 355 1.18 -32.32 11.12
C GLU A 355 2.02 -31.12 11.58
N GLY A 356 1.40 -30.22 12.34
CA GLY A 356 2.01 -28.98 12.80
C GLY A 356 1.94 -27.80 11.83
N ASP A 357 1.52 -28.00 10.55
CA ASP A 357 1.32 -26.90 9.61
C ASP A 357 0.21 -25.96 10.10
N VAL A 358 0.43 -24.66 9.98
CA VAL A 358 -0.59 -23.63 10.27
C VAL A 358 -1.32 -23.28 8.99
N VAL A 359 -2.63 -23.49 8.97
CA VAL A 359 -3.51 -23.20 7.84
C VAL A 359 -4.44 -22.03 8.17
N THR A 360 -4.67 -21.17 7.19
CA THR A 360 -5.57 -20.01 7.31
C THR A 360 -6.91 -20.35 6.66
N VAL A 361 -8.01 -20.17 7.40
CA VAL A 361 -9.37 -20.38 6.92
C VAL A 361 -9.84 -19.11 6.20
N LEU A 362 -10.03 -19.16 4.89
CA LEU A 362 -10.44 -18.00 4.08
C LEU A 362 -11.96 -17.83 3.99
N ASP A 363 -12.71 -18.91 4.09
CA ASP A 363 -14.19 -18.93 4.14
C ASP A 363 -14.65 -20.08 5.04
N ARG A 364 -15.69 -19.85 5.82
CA ARG A 364 -16.43 -20.87 6.59
C ARG A 364 -17.80 -21.04 5.97
N LYS A 365 -18.15 -22.25 5.59
CA LYS A 365 -19.50 -22.60 5.18
C LYS A 365 -20.42 -22.78 6.36
#